data_4457835dc1698e14f6c58b6502215b43
#
_entry.id   4457835dc1698e14f6c58b6502215b43
#
_cell.length_a   1.000
_cell.length_b   1.000
_cell.length_c   1.000
_cell.angle_alpha   90.00
_cell.angle_beta   90.00
_cell.angle_gamma   90.00
#
_symmetry.space_group_name_H-M   'P 1'
#
loop_
_entity.id
_entity.type
_entity.pdbx_description
1 polymer ?
#
loop_
_entity_poly.entity_id
_entity_poly.type
_entity_poly.pdbx_seq_one_letter_code
_entity_poly.pdbx_strand_id
1 'polypeptide(L)'
;MPPGPGQDAGKPIHETTNAERSAARQEPGKMDPPTLSQPSWYQFNIGEIQATVMSDGRLNLGSATEHFATADPEAVRALLADAYQPVAPVTVEQNALILQIGDRLVMFDTGTGGAPIFGDGHGRLMDNLHAAGFDPFGFTDIVLTHAHPDHCFGLVDADGTPNFPGATIHIAQADLDFWTNEALIGAEGMIGLIVGGARRNLLPLRERISFVRDGQEVLPGIEAVATPGHTVGHTCFAISSGAESCLNMGDVAHHAVLSMREPEWAFSFDTDPEQAARSRVRTLDMLATDRMRVVGYHFPFPGIGRVSRDGSAFRYVPEALHHG
;
A
#
# COMPACT_ATOMS: atom_id res chain seq x y z
N MET A 1 -59.55 -79.26 -20.15
CA MET A 1 -60.84 -79.14 -19.45
C MET A 1 -60.83 -77.85 -18.65
N PRO A 2 -61.78 -76.97 -18.80
CA PRO A 2 -62.01 -75.91 -17.90
C PRO A 2 -62.80 -76.35 -16.68
N PRO A 3 -63.00 -75.66 -15.65
CA PRO A 3 -63.87 -74.47 -15.56
C PRO A 3 -63.35 -73.38 -14.65
N GLY A 4 -63.95 -72.33 -14.56
CA GLY A 4 -65.27 -71.81 -14.49
C GLY A 4 -65.28 -70.62 -13.49
N PRO A 5 -66.30 -69.86 -13.45
CA PRO A 5 -66.20 -68.41 -13.22
C PRO A 5 -66.42 -68.00 -11.75
N GLY A 6 -66.14 -66.81 -11.42
CA GLY A 6 -66.46 -66.34 -10.08
C GLY A 6 -66.21 -64.84 -9.82
N GLN A 7 -67.22 -64.10 -10.09
CA GLN A 7 -67.77 -63.01 -9.26
C GLN A 7 -67.02 -61.68 -9.11
N ASP A 8 -67.65 -60.82 -9.71
CA ASP A 8 -67.75 -59.36 -9.54
C ASP A 8 -67.93 -58.95 -8.08
N ALA A 9 -67.10 -58.05 -7.58
CA ALA A 9 -67.35 -57.36 -6.32
C ALA A 9 -66.76 -55.93 -6.34
N GLY A 10 -67.64 -55.03 -6.39
CA GLY A 10 -67.70 -53.63 -6.14
C GLY A 10 -66.39 -52.85 -5.84
N LYS A 11 -66.11 -51.91 -6.70
CA LYS A 11 -65.20 -50.80 -6.38
C LYS A 11 -65.89 -49.88 -5.38
N PRO A 12 -65.22 -49.52 -4.27
CA PRO A 12 -65.62 -48.35 -3.47
C PRO A 12 -65.11 -47.08 -4.19
N ILE A 13 -66.02 -46.12 -4.25
CA ILE A 13 -65.75 -44.74 -4.67
C ILE A 13 -64.83 -44.08 -3.65
N HIS A 14 -63.63 -43.78 -4.03
CA HIS A 14 -62.76 -42.94 -3.22
C HIS A 14 -63.22 -41.51 -3.31
N GLU A 15 -63.81 -41.00 -2.23
CA GLU A 15 -63.92 -39.61 -1.93
C GLU A 15 -62.52 -38.98 -1.94
N THR A 16 -62.32 -38.03 -2.83
CA THR A 16 -61.16 -37.14 -2.83
C THR A 16 -61.39 -36.12 -1.72
N THR A 17 -60.81 -36.44 -0.58
CA THR A 17 -60.64 -35.46 0.50
C THR A 17 -59.82 -34.31 0.00
N ASN A 18 -60.32 -33.11 0.11
CA ASN A 18 -59.63 -31.82 -0.02
C ASN A 18 -58.60 -31.69 1.12
N ALA A 19 -57.48 -32.38 0.97
CA ALA A 19 -56.34 -32.19 1.87
C ALA A 19 -55.37 -31.26 1.17
N GLU A 20 -55.42 -30.00 1.59
CA GLU A 20 -54.26 -29.16 1.81
C GLU A 20 -53.31 -28.89 0.65
N ARG A 21 -53.75 -28.02 -0.26
CA ARG A 21 -52.78 -27.11 -0.90
C ARG A 21 -52.41 -26.02 0.10
N SER A 22 -51.66 -26.35 1.16
CA SER A 22 -50.84 -25.42 1.86
C SER A 22 -49.64 -25.05 0.98
N ALA A 23 -49.85 -24.04 0.15
CA ALA A 23 -48.72 -23.32 -0.44
C ALA A 23 -47.95 -22.69 0.70
N ALA A 24 -46.87 -23.33 1.12
CA ALA A 24 -45.90 -22.71 1.98
C ALA A 24 -45.48 -21.40 1.30
N ARG A 25 -45.95 -20.26 1.85
CA ARG A 25 -45.38 -18.96 1.51
C ARG A 25 -43.92 -19.05 1.96
N GLN A 26 -43.02 -19.22 1.00
CA GLN A 26 -41.60 -18.93 1.23
C GLN A 26 -41.57 -17.46 1.67
N GLU A 27 -41.19 -17.25 2.92
CA GLU A 27 -40.80 -15.92 3.37
C GLU A 27 -39.71 -15.42 2.41
N PRO A 28 -39.80 -14.14 1.94
CA PRO A 28 -38.72 -13.62 1.11
C PRO A 28 -37.44 -13.77 1.89
N GLY A 29 -36.53 -14.57 1.34
CA GLY A 29 -35.22 -14.81 1.96
C GLY A 29 -34.62 -13.46 2.31
N LYS A 30 -34.17 -13.32 3.56
CA LYS A 30 -33.42 -12.16 4.02
C LYS A 30 -32.20 -12.09 3.11
N MET A 31 -32.23 -11.20 2.13
CA MET A 31 -31.03 -10.90 1.36
C MET A 31 -30.06 -10.25 2.33
N ASP A 32 -28.93 -10.90 2.57
CA ASP A 32 -27.84 -10.23 3.26
C ASP A 32 -27.50 -8.95 2.47
N PRO A 33 -27.28 -7.83 3.17
CA PRO A 33 -26.91 -6.61 2.49
C PRO A 33 -25.66 -6.86 1.64
N PRO A 34 -25.58 -6.31 0.43
CA PRO A 34 -24.39 -6.49 -0.40
C PRO A 34 -23.16 -6.03 0.38
N THR A 35 -22.14 -6.87 0.44
CA THR A 35 -20.84 -6.48 0.98
C THR A 35 -20.21 -5.48 0.00
N LEU A 36 -20.40 -4.20 0.26
CA LEU A 36 -19.76 -3.14 -0.51
C LEU A 36 -18.29 -3.10 -0.14
N SER A 37 -17.41 -3.47 -1.07
CA SER A 37 -15.98 -3.21 -0.92
C SER A 37 -15.71 -1.73 -1.18
N GLN A 38 -14.89 -1.12 -0.32
CA GLN A 38 -14.39 0.23 -0.57
C GLN A 38 -13.45 0.18 -1.79
N PRO A 39 -13.42 1.24 -2.64
CA PRO A 39 -12.43 1.33 -3.71
C PRO A 39 -11.02 1.25 -3.14
N SER A 40 -10.21 0.38 -3.72
CA SER A 40 -8.80 0.20 -3.31
C SER A 40 -7.85 1.02 -4.20
N TRP A 41 -8.37 1.90 -5.06
CA TRP A 41 -7.59 2.80 -5.90
C TRP A 41 -8.29 4.15 -6.07
N TYR A 42 -7.49 5.17 -6.33
CA TYR A 42 -7.96 6.53 -6.61
C TYR A 42 -7.14 7.14 -7.76
N GLN A 43 -7.85 7.66 -8.77
CA GLN A 43 -7.23 8.28 -9.95
C GLN A 43 -7.25 9.80 -9.85
N PHE A 44 -6.15 10.42 -10.29
CA PHE A 44 -5.99 11.87 -10.38
C PHE A 44 -4.99 12.21 -11.49
N ASN A 45 -4.74 13.49 -11.74
CA ASN A 45 -3.76 13.92 -12.72
C ASN A 45 -2.65 14.75 -12.08
N ILE A 46 -1.46 14.67 -12.64
CA ILE A 46 -0.34 15.58 -12.42
C ILE A 46 -0.05 16.20 -13.79
N GLY A 47 -0.65 17.37 -14.08
CA GLY A 47 -0.65 17.93 -15.42
C GLY A 47 -1.25 16.96 -16.44
N GLU A 48 -0.45 16.52 -17.42
CA GLU A 48 -0.87 15.55 -18.44
C GLU A 48 -0.63 14.08 -18.03
N ILE A 49 0.05 13.84 -16.92
CA ILE A 49 0.32 12.48 -16.42
C ILE A 49 -0.92 11.98 -15.67
N GLN A 50 -1.49 10.86 -16.13
CA GLN A 50 -2.50 10.14 -15.37
C GLN A 50 -1.84 9.37 -14.23
N ALA A 51 -2.33 9.58 -13.01
CA ALA A 51 -1.82 8.97 -11.79
C ALA A 51 -2.91 8.15 -11.10
N THR A 52 -2.53 7.03 -10.52
CA THR A 52 -3.42 6.18 -9.72
C THR A 52 -2.70 5.81 -8.42
N VAL A 53 -3.30 6.12 -7.28
CA VAL A 53 -2.87 5.51 -6.02
C VAL A 53 -3.58 4.18 -5.88
N MET A 54 -2.81 3.11 -5.64
CA MET A 54 -3.28 1.75 -5.45
C MET A 54 -2.93 1.29 -4.03
N SER A 55 -3.93 0.83 -3.27
CA SER A 55 -3.70 0.31 -1.93
C SER A 55 -3.17 -1.12 -1.96
N ASP A 56 -2.12 -1.40 -1.17
CA ASP A 56 -1.72 -2.77 -0.81
C ASP A 56 -2.39 -3.26 0.49
N GLY A 57 -3.22 -2.41 1.10
CA GLY A 57 -3.87 -2.65 2.38
C GLY A 57 -3.19 -1.89 3.52
N ARG A 58 -3.35 -2.39 4.76
CA ARG A 58 -2.88 -1.72 5.98
C ARG A 58 -1.92 -2.58 6.77
N LEU A 59 -0.91 -1.93 7.34
CA LEU A 59 -0.05 -2.53 8.35
C LEU A 59 -0.54 -2.17 9.75
N ASN A 60 -0.56 -3.15 10.64
CA ASN A 60 -0.78 -2.93 12.06
C ASN A 60 0.58 -2.90 12.77
N LEU A 61 0.99 -1.73 13.20
CA LEU A 61 2.29 -1.52 13.83
C LEU A 61 2.25 -1.67 15.37
N GLY A 62 1.07 -1.91 15.97
CA GLY A 62 0.96 -1.97 17.43
C GLY A 62 0.86 -0.60 18.09
N SER A 63 1.69 -0.27 19.08
CA SER A 63 1.59 0.99 19.83
C SER A 63 2.45 2.11 19.25
N ALA A 64 1.85 3.30 19.09
CA ALA A 64 2.59 4.50 18.68
C ALA A 64 3.76 4.83 19.61
N THR A 65 3.59 4.61 20.93
CA THR A 65 4.64 4.89 21.90
C THR A 65 5.83 3.92 21.82
N GLU A 66 5.66 2.77 21.18
CA GLU A 66 6.78 1.83 20.91
C GLU A 66 7.56 2.26 19.65
N HIS A 67 6.85 2.79 18.64
CA HIS A 67 7.49 3.22 17.40
C HIS A 67 8.13 4.61 17.49
N PHE A 68 7.61 5.49 18.34
CA PHE A 68 8.21 6.80 18.64
C PHE A 68 8.86 6.76 20.03
N ALA A 69 9.67 5.73 20.29
CA ALA A 69 10.22 5.41 21.62
C ALA A 69 11.15 6.48 22.21
N THR A 70 11.70 7.40 21.42
CA THR A 70 12.50 8.53 21.89
C THR A 70 11.64 9.73 22.33
N ALA A 71 10.36 9.73 22.02
CA ALA A 71 9.41 10.75 22.43
C ALA A 71 8.86 10.50 23.84
N ASP A 72 8.41 11.57 24.50
CA ASP A 72 7.62 11.41 25.72
C ASP A 72 6.30 10.69 25.40
N PRO A 73 6.00 9.53 26.00
CA PRO A 73 4.78 8.80 25.74
C PRO A 73 3.48 9.61 25.99
N GLU A 74 3.49 10.57 26.93
CA GLU A 74 2.34 11.44 27.17
C GLU A 74 2.15 12.45 26.03
N ALA A 75 3.24 12.97 25.46
CA ALA A 75 3.17 13.85 24.29
C ALA A 75 2.61 13.10 23.07
N VAL A 76 3.03 11.84 22.83
CA VAL A 76 2.49 10.97 21.78
C VAL A 76 0.98 10.79 21.96
N ARG A 77 0.54 10.45 23.21
CA ARG A 77 -0.89 10.26 23.53
C ARG A 77 -1.69 11.54 23.32
N ALA A 78 -1.17 12.67 23.76
CA ALA A 78 -1.85 13.97 23.63
C ALA A 78 -2.06 14.36 22.17
N LEU A 79 -1.03 14.22 21.30
CA LEU A 79 -1.14 14.53 19.88
C LEU A 79 -2.14 13.62 19.15
N LEU A 80 -2.15 12.33 19.48
CA LEU A 80 -3.10 11.39 18.87
C LEU A 80 -4.53 11.63 19.36
N ALA A 81 -4.72 11.93 20.66
CA ALA A 81 -6.04 12.27 21.22
C ALA A 81 -6.61 13.55 20.58
N ASP A 82 -5.78 14.58 20.38
CA ASP A 82 -6.15 15.84 19.71
C ASP A 82 -6.56 15.60 18.24
N ALA A 83 -5.97 14.58 17.60
CA ALA A 83 -6.28 14.15 16.25
C ALA A 83 -7.41 13.08 16.19
N TYR A 84 -8.03 12.73 17.28
CA TYR A 84 -9.05 11.67 17.39
C TYR A 84 -8.54 10.29 16.89
N GLN A 85 -7.27 9.99 17.11
CA GLN A 85 -6.64 8.73 16.67
C GLN A 85 -6.28 7.86 17.88
N PRO A 86 -6.35 6.51 17.74
CA PRO A 86 -5.96 5.61 18.79
C PRO A 86 -4.42 5.58 18.96
N VAL A 87 -3.97 5.36 20.20
CA VAL A 87 -2.54 5.10 20.48
C VAL A 87 -2.15 3.70 20.06
N ALA A 88 -3.07 2.75 20.11
CA ALA A 88 -2.91 1.36 19.69
C ALA A 88 -4.28 0.76 19.29
N PRO A 89 -4.35 -0.02 18.20
CA PRO A 89 -3.27 -0.19 17.23
C PRO A 89 -3.08 1.06 16.36
N VAL A 90 -1.83 1.40 16.07
CA VAL A 90 -1.52 2.30 14.96
C VAL A 90 -1.57 1.50 13.68
N THR A 91 -2.43 1.90 12.78
CA THR A 91 -2.49 1.32 11.42
C THR A 91 -2.01 2.35 10.41
N VAL A 92 -1.16 1.93 9.50
CA VAL A 92 -0.68 2.75 8.38
C VAL A 92 -1.10 2.13 7.06
N GLU A 93 -1.43 2.97 6.09
CA GLU A 93 -1.77 2.53 4.73
C GLU A 93 -0.50 2.15 3.96
N GLN A 94 -0.67 1.53 2.80
CA GLN A 94 0.37 1.27 1.82
C GLN A 94 -0.13 1.75 0.47
N ASN A 95 0.25 2.96 0.10
CA ASN A 95 -0.24 3.71 -1.05
C ASN A 95 0.77 3.66 -2.21
N ALA A 96 0.78 2.59 -2.99
CA ALA A 96 1.59 2.51 -4.20
C ALA A 96 1.08 3.50 -5.26
N LEU A 97 1.99 4.23 -5.91
CA LEU A 97 1.65 5.20 -6.95
C LEU A 97 1.94 4.62 -8.33
N ILE A 98 0.97 4.69 -9.23
CA ILE A 98 1.10 4.27 -10.63
C ILE A 98 0.98 5.49 -11.52
N LEU A 99 1.85 5.62 -12.51
CA LEU A 99 1.82 6.70 -13.50
C LEU A 99 1.75 6.14 -14.92
N GLN A 100 0.92 6.75 -15.76
CA GLN A 100 0.97 6.56 -17.20
C GLN A 100 1.69 7.77 -17.83
N ILE A 101 2.88 7.53 -18.41
CA ILE A 101 3.72 8.56 -19.04
C ILE A 101 3.97 8.15 -20.50
N GLY A 102 3.21 8.69 -21.42
CA GLY A 102 3.23 8.22 -22.80
C GLY A 102 2.85 6.74 -22.88
N ASP A 103 3.73 5.92 -23.44
CA ASP A 103 3.60 4.47 -23.54
C ASP A 103 4.19 3.69 -22.34
N ARG A 104 4.73 4.40 -21.34
CA ARG A 104 5.27 3.80 -20.12
C ARG A 104 4.22 3.69 -19.03
N LEU A 105 4.15 2.52 -18.40
CA LEU A 105 3.40 2.29 -17.17
C LEU A 105 4.42 2.08 -16.04
N VAL A 106 4.44 3.03 -15.11
CA VAL A 106 5.43 3.14 -14.04
C VAL A 106 4.74 2.91 -12.70
N MET A 107 5.30 2.10 -11.81
CA MET A 107 4.78 1.96 -10.45
C MET A 107 5.88 2.23 -9.42
N PHE A 108 5.53 2.99 -8.38
CA PHE A 108 6.38 3.23 -7.21
C PHE A 108 5.99 2.25 -6.12
N ASP A 109 6.98 1.45 -5.72
CA ASP A 109 6.89 0.41 -4.72
C ASP A 109 5.90 -0.72 -5.07
N THR A 110 6.07 -1.89 -4.49
CA THR A 110 5.34 -3.10 -4.90
C THR A 110 4.60 -3.78 -3.74
N GLY A 111 4.50 -3.10 -2.61
CA GLY A 111 3.83 -3.66 -1.43
C GLY A 111 4.57 -4.83 -0.80
N THR A 112 3.89 -5.50 0.12
CA THR A 112 4.44 -6.61 0.91
C THR A 112 4.51 -7.94 0.18
N GLY A 113 3.84 -8.09 -0.96
CA GLY A 113 3.73 -9.36 -1.66
C GLY A 113 3.07 -10.48 -0.83
N GLY A 114 2.27 -10.12 0.18
CA GLY A 114 1.64 -11.08 1.09
C GLY A 114 2.60 -11.71 2.10
N ALA A 115 3.75 -11.08 2.37
CA ALA A 115 4.70 -11.55 3.37
C ALA A 115 4.06 -11.58 4.78
N PRO A 116 4.12 -12.70 5.53
CA PRO A 116 3.34 -12.88 6.76
C PRO A 116 3.84 -12.08 7.97
N ILE A 117 4.91 -11.28 7.80
CA ILE A 117 5.57 -10.57 8.90
C ILE A 117 4.73 -9.45 9.54
N PHE A 118 3.71 -8.96 8.84
CA PHE A 118 2.86 -7.87 9.31
C PHE A 118 1.44 -8.31 9.71
N GLY A 119 1.16 -9.62 9.79
CA GLY A 119 -0.15 -10.17 10.08
C GLY A 119 -1.11 -10.10 8.90
N ASP A 120 -2.37 -9.79 9.17
CA ASP A 120 -3.44 -9.74 8.16
C ASP A 120 -3.74 -8.31 7.74
N GLY A 121 -4.31 -8.12 6.54
CA GLY A 121 -4.86 -6.85 6.08
C GLY A 121 -4.06 -6.13 5.00
N HIS A 122 -2.91 -6.68 4.61
CA HIS A 122 -2.02 -6.18 3.56
C HIS A 122 -1.80 -7.22 2.45
N GLY A 123 -0.89 -6.95 1.50
CA GLY A 123 -0.54 -7.85 0.40
C GLY A 123 -1.63 -7.96 -0.65
N ARG A 124 -2.41 -6.89 -0.86
CA ARG A 124 -3.57 -6.85 -1.77
C ARG A 124 -3.26 -6.18 -3.10
N LEU A 125 -2.03 -5.72 -3.30
CA LEU A 125 -1.68 -4.93 -4.49
C LEU A 125 -2.03 -5.66 -5.79
N MET A 126 -1.64 -6.94 -5.92
CA MET A 126 -1.89 -7.71 -7.15
C MET A 126 -3.38 -7.89 -7.42
N ASP A 127 -4.18 -8.21 -6.40
CA ASP A 127 -5.63 -8.34 -6.54
C ASP A 127 -6.27 -7.01 -6.93
N ASN A 128 -5.82 -5.92 -6.33
CA ASN A 128 -6.33 -4.57 -6.60
C ASN A 128 -5.92 -4.08 -7.99
N LEU A 129 -4.71 -4.39 -8.47
CA LEU A 129 -4.28 -4.12 -9.85
C LEU A 129 -5.20 -4.81 -10.85
N HIS A 130 -5.47 -6.11 -10.68
CA HIS A 130 -6.38 -6.85 -11.54
C HIS A 130 -7.81 -6.30 -11.50
N ALA A 131 -8.31 -5.97 -10.31
CA ALA A 131 -9.65 -5.40 -10.14
C ALA A 131 -9.79 -4.02 -10.80
N ALA A 132 -8.71 -3.23 -10.82
CA ALA A 132 -8.64 -1.93 -11.49
C ALA A 132 -8.37 -2.03 -13.00
N GLY A 133 -8.14 -3.25 -13.53
CA GLY A 133 -7.88 -3.50 -14.95
C GLY A 133 -6.43 -3.30 -15.39
N PHE A 134 -5.49 -3.21 -14.46
CA PHE A 134 -4.06 -3.21 -14.80
C PHE A 134 -3.57 -4.63 -15.04
N ASP A 135 -2.80 -4.79 -16.13
CA ASP A 135 -2.04 -6.01 -16.38
C ASP A 135 -0.63 -5.86 -15.79
N PRO A 136 -0.23 -6.68 -14.81
CA PRO A 136 1.12 -6.64 -14.25
C PRO A 136 2.24 -6.82 -15.30
N PHE A 137 1.96 -7.50 -16.40
CA PHE A 137 2.91 -7.66 -17.52
C PHE A 137 3.10 -6.39 -18.34
N GLY A 138 2.19 -5.43 -18.22
CA GLY A 138 2.24 -4.14 -18.92
C GLY A 138 3.17 -3.11 -18.26
N PHE A 139 3.61 -3.33 -17.01
CA PHE A 139 4.51 -2.40 -16.34
C PHE A 139 5.90 -2.40 -17.00
N THR A 140 6.35 -1.20 -17.38
CA THR A 140 7.65 -0.98 -18.01
C THR A 140 8.74 -0.65 -17.00
N ASP A 141 8.34 -0.04 -15.89
CA ASP A 141 9.26 0.45 -14.87
C ASP A 141 8.66 0.26 -13.46
N ILE A 142 9.46 -0.25 -12.55
CA ILE A 142 9.20 -0.25 -11.10
C ILE A 142 10.23 0.64 -10.44
N VAL A 143 9.80 1.65 -9.70
CA VAL A 143 10.67 2.61 -9.01
C VAL A 143 10.55 2.37 -7.53
N LEU A 144 11.59 1.88 -6.89
CA LEU A 144 11.60 1.61 -5.45
C LEU A 144 12.12 2.83 -4.70
N THR A 145 11.35 3.30 -3.72
CA THR A 145 11.80 4.34 -2.80
C THR A 145 12.92 3.82 -1.92
N HIS A 146 12.82 2.56 -1.50
CA HIS A 146 13.81 1.83 -0.71
C HIS A 146 13.48 0.32 -0.67
N ALA A 147 14.30 -0.49 0.00
CA ALA A 147 14.17 -1.94 -0.03
C ALA A 147 13.59 -2.54 1.27
N HIS A 148 12.70 -1.83 1.98
CA HIS A 148 11.93 -2.42 3.06
C HIS A 148 10.84 -3.39 2.54
N PRO A 149 10.34 -4.30 3.42
CA PRO A 149 9.44 -5.37 3.01
C PRO A 149 8.17 -4.92 2.32
N ASP A 150 7.57 -3.86 2.80
CA ASP A 150 6.32 -3.31 2.28
C ASP A 150 6.49 -2.43 1.03
N HIS A 151 7.72 -2.27 0.54
CA HIS A 151 8.04 -1.57 -0.70
C HIS A 151 8.55 -2.48 -1.80
N CYS A 152 9.29 -3.56 -1.46
CA CYS A 152 9.94 -4.39 -2.48
C CYS A 152 9.56 -5.88 -2.46
N PHE A 153 8.83 -6.38 -1.45
CA PHE A 153 8.55 -7.82 -1.38
C PHE A 153 7.49 -8.29 -2.37
N GLY A 154 6.75 -7.38 -3.00
CA GLY A 154 5.86 -7.70 -4.11
C GLY A 154 6.53 -7.85 -5.48
N LEU A 155 7.85 -7.76 -5.58
CA LEU A 155 8.56 -7.95 -6.85
C LEU A 155 8.49 -9.37 -7.38
N VAL A 156 8.47 -10.36 -6.49
CA VAL A 156 8.31 -11.78 -6.86
C VAL A 156 7.17 -12.41 -6.03
N ASP A 157 6.56 -13.43 -6.59
CA ASP A 157 5.53 -14.22 -5.90
C ASP A 157 6.12 -15.21 -4.89
N ALA A 158 5.24 -16.04 -4.29
CA ALA A 158 5.64 -17.04 -3.31
C ALA A 158 6.62 -18.08 -3.88
N ASP A 159 6.58 -18.37 -5.16
CA ASP A 159 7.46 -19.32 -5.85
C ASP A 159 8.75 -18.68 -6.37
N GLY A 160 8.89 -17.36 -6.25
CA GLY A 160 10.05 -16.58 -6.75
C GLY A 160 9.89 -16.14 -8.21
N THR A 161 8.70 -16.27 -8.79
CA THR A 161 8.42 -15.79 -10.15
C THR A 161 8.24 -14.26 -10.13
N PRO A 162 8.83 -13.53 -11.06
CA PRO A 162 8.64 -12.09 -11.16
C PRO A 162 7.17 -11.69 -11.42
N ASN A 163 6.61 -10.84 -10.58
CA ASN A 163 5.26 -10.30 -10.79
C ASN A 163 5.21 -9.28 -11.95
N PHE A 164 6.33 -8.59 -12.21
CA PHE A 164 6.46 -7.57 -13.26
C PHE A 164 7.60 -7.94 -14.22
N PRO A 165 7.42 -8.98 -15.07
CA PRO A 165 8.53 -9.58 -15.82
C PRO A 165 9.13 -8.68 -16.87
N GLY A 166 8.38 -7.68 -17.38
CA GLY A 166 8.85 -6.71 -18.38
C GLY A 166 9.52 -5.47 -17.81
N ALA A 167 9.42 -5.23 -16.50
CA ALA A 167 9.83 -3.98 -15.90
C ALA A 167 11.34 -3.87 -15.65
N THR A 168 11.89 -2.67 -15.89
CA THR A 168 13.16 -2.22 -15.32
C THR A 168 12.91 -1.80 -13.86
N ILE A 169 13.81 -2.15 -12.95
CA ILE A 169 13.70 -1.82 -11.52
C ILE A 169 14.69 -0.71 -11.20
N HIS A 170 14.19 0.42 -10.73
CA HIS A 170 14.99 1.58 -10.38
C HIS A 170 15.12 1.67 -8.84
N ILE A 171 16.35 1.72 -8.31
CA ILE A 171 16.63 1.79 -6.87
C ILE A 171 17.96 2.48 -6.62
N ALA A 172 18.13 3.13 -5.48
CA ALA A 172 19.42 3.64 -5.05
C ALA A 172 20.42 2.49 -4.79
N GLN A 173 21.63 2.59 -5.35
CA GLN A 173 22.64 1.54 -5.17
C GLN A 173 22.95 1.29 -3.70
N ALA A 174 23.05 2.33 -2.88
CA ALA A 174 23.33 2.20 -1.45
C ALA A 174 22.29 1.33 -0.72
N ASP A 175 21.03 1.44 -1.11
CA ASP A 175 19.95 0.66 -0.52
C ASP A 175 20.04 -0.81 -0.92
N LEU A 176 20.22 -1.08 -2.22
CA LEU A 176 20.44 -2.45 -2.69
C LEU A 176 21.63 -3.11 -1.99
N ASP A 177 22.77 -2.43 -1.94
CA ASP A 177 24.01 -2.97 -1.36
C ASP A 177 23.86 -3.28 0.12
N PHE A 178 23.16 -2.42 0.87
CA PHE A 178 22.93 -2.61 2.30
C PHE A 178 21.97 -3.78 2.57
N TRP A 179 20.79 -3.77 1.95
CA TRP A 179 19.74 -4.76 2.21
C TRP A 179 19.97 -6.12 1.54
N THR A 180 20.95 -6.22 0.63
CA THR A 180 21.39 -7.51 0.09
C THR A 180 22.75 -7.97 0.62
N ASN A 181 23.34 -7.27 1.58
CA ASN A 181 24.65 -7.57 2.14
C ASN A 181 24.66 -8.94 2.82
N GLU A 182 25.57 -9.82 2.37
CA GLU A 182 25.72 -11.18 2.91
C GLU A 182 26.13 -11.21 4.38
N ALA A 183 26.87 -10.21 4.84
CA ALA A 183 27.30 -10.11 6.22
C ALA A 183 26.13 -9.90 7.21
N LEU A 184 24.97 -9.48 6.72
CA LEU A 184 23.76 -9.27 7.51
C LEU A 184 22.79 -10.46 7.46
N ILE A 185 23.13 -11.54 6.73
CA ILE A 185 22.33 -12.76 6.73
C ILE A 185 22.33 -13.39 8.12
N GLY A 186 21.12 -13.62 8.65
CA GLY A 186 20.97 -14.19 9.98
C GLY A 186 21.24 -13.22 11.12
N ALA A 187 21.35 -11.90 10.85
CA ALA A 187 21.31 -10.89 11.88
C ALA A 187 20.04 -11.04 12.73
N GLU A 188 20.15 -10.78 14.03
CA GLU A 188 19.01 -10.90 14.94
C GLU A 188 17.92 -9.84 14.64
N GLY A 189 16.68 -10.21 14.94
CA GLY A 189 15.54 -9.31 14.86
C GLY A 189 15.10 -8.97 13.42
N MET A 190 14.63 -7.75 13.22
CA MET A 190 14.03 -7.30 11.98
C MET A 190 15.04 -7.20 10.82
N ILE A 191 16.29 -6.84 11.11
CA ILE A 191 17.33 -6.66 10.07
C ILE A 191 17.53 -7.95 9.27
N GLY A 192 17.71 -9.09 9.94
CA GLY A 192 17.91 -10.38 9.23
C GLY A 192 16.71 -10.79 8.40
N LEU A 193 15.51 -10.48 8.87
CA LEU A 193 14.25 -10.71 8.15
C LEU A 193 14.17 -9.86 6.86
N ILE A 194 14.44 -8.57 6.98
CA ILE A 194 14.44 -7.64 5.85
C ILE A 194 15.48 -8.06 4.82
N VAL A 195 16.72 -8.31 5.25
CA VAL A 195 17.82 -8.75 4.37
C VAL A 195 17.47 -10.05 3.64
N GLY A 196 16.93 -11.03 4.35
CA GLY A 196 16.49 -12.29 3.73
C GLY A 196 15.46 -12.09 2.63
N GLY A 197 14.45 -11.25 2.90
CA GLY A 197 13.40 -10.93 1.95
C GLY A 197 13.88 -10.03 0.79
N ALA A 198 14.68 -9.01 1.07
CA ALA A 198 15.25 -8.14 0.05
C ALA A 198 16.14 -8.94 -0.94
N ARG A 199 16.98 -9.83 -0.43
CA ARG A 199 17.78 -10.73 -1.26
C ARG A 199 16.92 -11.62 -2.15
N ARG A 200 15.83 -12.18 -1.60
CA ARG A 200 14.89 -13.03 -2.34
C ARG A 200 14.19 -12.26 -3.47
N ASN A 201 13.83 -11.01 -3.22
CA ASN A 201 13.05 -10.21 -4.16
C ASN A 201 13.93 -9.46 -5.18
N LEU A 202 15.13 -9.03 -4.82
CA LEU A 202 15.97 -8.17 -5.66
C LEU A 202 17.06 -8.94 -6.42
N LEU A 203 17.75 -9.90 -5.80
CA LEU A 203 18.88 -10.57 -6.42
C LEU A 203 18.53 -11.37 -7.69
N PRO A 204 17.39 -12.08 -7.77
CA PRO A 204 16.99 -12.76 -9.01
C PRO A 204 16.73 -11.79 -10.17
N LEU A 205 16.48 -10.51 -9.86
CA LEU A 205 16.12 -9.46 -10.81
C LEU A 205 17.29 -8.52 -11.13
N ARG A 206 18.49 -8.79 -10.62
CA ARG A 206 19.65 -7.89 -10.67
C ARG A 206 19.99 -7.38 -12.09
N GLU A 207 19.79 -8.20 -13.11
CA GLU A 207 20.07 -7.83 -14.51
C GLU A 207 19.08 -6.78 -15.07
N ARG A 208 17.99 -6.53 -14.36
CA ARG A 208 16.98 -5.52 -14.68
C ARG A 208 17.04 -4.30 -13.77
N ILE A 209 18.03 -4.24 -12.87
CA ILE A 209 18.18 -3.12 -11.93
C ILE A 209 18.94 -1.98 -12.62
N SER A 210 18.37 -0.79 -12.54
CA SER A 210 18.96 0.48 -12.91
C SER A 210 19.15 1.34 -11.66
N PHE A 211 20.36 1.82 -11.42
CA PHE A 211 20.64 2.63 -10.24
C PHE A 211 20.24 4.08 -10.43
N VAL A 212 19.62 4.65 -9.40
CA VAL A 212 19.25 6.05 -9.34
C VAL A 212 20.21 6.84 -8.45
N ARG A 213 20.35 8.14 -8.73
CA ARG A 213 21.20 9.08 -7.99
C ARG A 213 20.43 10.36 -7.71
N ASP A 214 20.81 11.04 -6.66
CA ASP A 214 20.25 12.35 -6.31
C ASP A 214 20.31 13.34 -7.48
N GLY A 215 19.22 14.04 -7.74
CA GLY A 215 19.05 15.00 -8.84
C GLY A 215 19.00 14.37 -10.23
N GLN A 216 18.96 13.04 -10.35
CA GLN A 216 18.84 12.38 -11.65
C GLN A 216 17.39 12.37 -12.13
N GLU A 217 17.16 12.79 -13.37
CA GLU A 217 15.93 12.44 -14.08
C GLU A 217 15.97 10.95 -14.42
N VAL A 218 15.19 10.15 -13.68
CA VAL A 218 15.13 8.69 -13.80
C VAL A 218 14.32 8.26 -15.02
N LEU A 219 13.20 8.93 -15.20
CA LEU A 219 12.28 8.79 -16.33
C LEU A 219 11.78 10.20 -16.70
N PRO A 220 11.22 10.41 -17.90
CA PRO A 220 10.73 11.73 -18.29
C PRO A 220 9.79 12.34 -17.27
N GLY A 221 10.17 13.48 -16.68
CA GLY A 221 9.42 14.18 -15.66
C GLY A 221 9.50 13.57 -14.26
N ILE A 222 10.35 12.59 -14.00
CA ILE A 222 10.57 11.97 -12.68
C ILE A 222 12.02 12.17 -12.25
N GLU A 223 12.23 12.98 -11.23
CA GLU A 223 13.55 13.28 -10.65
C GLU A 223 13.70 12.60 -9.28
N ALA A 224 14.84 11.95 -9.06
CA ALA A 224 15.20 11.36 -7.79
C ALA A 224 15.71 12.42 -6.81
N VAL A 225 15.20 12.40 -5.58
CA VAL A 225 15.57 13.28 -4.47
C VAL A 225 16.04 12.41 -3.31
N ALA A 226 17.34 12.34 -3.06
CA ALA A 226 17.89 11.52 -1.98
C ALA A 226 17.45 12.05 -0.61
N THR A 227 16.88 11.16 0.18
CA THR A 227 16.38 11.42 1.54
C THR A 227 16.82 10.30 2.50
N PRO A 228 18.15 10.04 2.61
CA PRO A 228 18.66 8.94 3.44
C PRO A 228 18.33 9.12 4.92
N GLY A 229 18.31 8.01 5.64
CA GLY A 229 18.13 7.97 7.10
C GLY A 229 17.12 6.92 7.50
N HIS A 230 15.90 6.91 6.92
CA HIS A 230 14.97 5.81 7.10
C HIS A 230 15.61 4.51 6.60
N THR A 231 16.09 4.49 5.38
CA THR A 231 17.13 3.55 4.94
C THR A 231 18.33 4.33 4.41
N VAL A 232 19.44 3.63 4.20
CA VAL A 232 20.71 4.25 3.77
C VAL A 232 20.61 4.87 2.38
N GLY A 233 19.71 4.39 1.53
CA GLY A 233 19.50 4.86 0.18
C GLY A 233 18.06 5.34 -0.10
N HIS A 234 17.27 5.62 0.95
CA HIS A 234 15.90 6.10 0.75
C HIS A 234 15.86 7.31 -0.18
N THR A 235 14.94 7.28 -1.14
CA THR A 235 14.82 8.27 -2.20
C THR A 235 13.35 8.63 -2.40
N CYS A 236 13.04 9.92 -2.33
CA CYS A 236 11.76 10.48 -2.81
C CYS A 236 11.84 10.70 -4.32
N PHE A 237 10.70 10.86 -4.98
CA PHE A 237 10.65 11.15 -6.41
C PHE A 237 9.74 12.34 -6.69
N ALA A 238 10.32 13.39 -7.27
CA ALA A 238 9.58 14.54 -7.73
C ALA A 238 9.06 14.28 -9.15
N ILE A 239 7.74 14.38 -9.32
CA ILE A 239 7.03 14.12 -10.56
C ILE A 239 6.53 15.46 -11.08
N SER A 240 6.86 15.81 -12.33
CA SER A 240 6.51 17.11 -12.92
C SER A 240 5.91 16.92 -14.31
N SER A 241 4.82 17.67 -14.58
CA SER A 241 4.19 17.74 -15.90
C SER A 241 3.61 19.13 -16.13
N GLY A 242 4.20 19.89 -17.04
CA GLY A 242 3.85 21.27 -17.27
C GLY A 242 4.09 22.15 -16.02
N ALA A 243 3.04 22.76 -15.52
CA ALA A 243 3.11 23.60 -14.31
C ALA A 243 2.77 22.85 -13.01
N GLU A 244 2.41 21.58 -13.10
CA GLU A 244 2.04 20.78 -11.94
C GLU A 244 3.19 19.87 -11.49
N SER A 245 3.29 19.71 -10.17
CA SER A 245 4.27 18.83 -9.54
C SER A 245 3.68 18.08 -8.35
N CYS A 246 4.24 16.90 -8.10
CA CYS A 246 3.88 16.02 -6.99
C CYS A 246 5.12 15.30 -6.49
N LEU A 247 5.29 15.19 -5.18
CA LEU A 247 6.34 14.36 -4.58
C LEU A 247 5.75 13.01 -4.14
N ASN A 248 6.27 11.91 -4.65
CA ASN A 248 6.14 10.62 -3.99
C ASN A 248 7.19 10.58 -2.87
N MET A 249 6.74 10.68 -1.62
CA MET A 249 7.68 10.89 -0.52
C MET A 249 8.15 9.61 0.17
N GLY A 250 7.65 8.42 -0.23
CA GLY A 250 8.00 7.17 0.44
C GLY A 250 7.85 7.28 1.95
N ASP A 251 8.88 6.90 2.67
CA ASP A 251 8.92 6.78 4.12
C ASP A 251 9.71 7.89 4.83
N VAL A 252 9.80 9.06 4.21
CA VAL A 252 10.28 10.26 4.91
C VAL A 252 9.44 10.55 6.16
N ALA A 253 8.14 10.24 6.09
CA ALA A 253 7.21 10.41 7.20
C ALA A 253 6.19 9.26 7.22
N HIS A 254 6.08 8.57 8.36
CA HIS A 254 5.24 7.38 8.51
C HIS A 254 3.85 7.67 9.05
N HIS A 255 3.65 8.80 9.71
CA HIS A 255 2.39 9.10 10.38
C HIS A 255 1.94 10.54 10.11
N ALA A 256 0.74 10.70 9.54
CA ALA A 256 0.21 11.99 9.09
C ALA A 256 0.02 13.05 10.22
N VAL A 257 0.05 12.62 11.48
CA VAL A 257 0.01 13.51 12.65
C VAL A 257 1.38 13.59 13.32
N LEU A 258 1.89 12.49 13.85
CA LEU A 258 3.10 12.49 14.68
C LEU A 258 4.33 12.97 13.92
N SER A 259 4.59 12.43 12.72
CA SER A 259 5.73 12.83 11.90
C SER A 259 5.61 14.25 11.34
N MET A 260 4.41 14.82 11.34
CA MET A 260 4.18 16.21 10.93
C MET A 260 4.36 17.19 12.09
N ARG A 261 3.78 16.86 13.25
CA ARG A 261 3.81 17.72 14.43
C ARG A 261 5.18 17.74 15.09
N GLU A 262 5.86 16.61 15.08
CA GLU A 262 7.16 16.41 15.70
C GLU A 262 8.11 15.72 14.70
N PRO A 263 8.56 16.46 13.67
CA PRO A 263 9.32 15.86 12.57
C PRO A 263 10.72 15.38 12.97
N GLU A 264 11.20 15.79 14.12
CA GLU A 264 12.49 15.36 14.67
C GLU A 264 12.40 14.05 15.49
N TRP A 265 11.19 13.57 15.81
CA TRP A 265 11.05 12.30 16.52
C TRP A 265 11.53 11.14 15.66
N ALA A 266 12.37 10.30 16.30
CA ALA A 266 12.85 9.07 15.68
C ALA A 266 11.71 8.06 15.51
N PHE A 267 11.71 7.36 14.38
CA PHE A 267 10.82 6.22 14.15
C PHE A 267 11.60 4.92 14.26
N SER A 268 11.04 3.88 14.87
CA SER A 268 11.76 2.65 15.24
C SER A 268 12.36 1.87 14.06
N PHE A 269 11.89 2.11 12.84
CA PHE A 269 12.43 1.50 11.62
C PHE A 269 13.47 2.37 10.91
N ASP A 270 13.81 3.55 11.45
CA ASP A 270 14.86 4.39 10.86
C ASP A 270 16.24 3.74 11.09
N THR A 271 17.01 3.50 10.03
CA THR A 271 18.37 2.94 10.09
C THR A 271 19.35 3.94 10.71
N ASP A 272 19.19 5.23 10.40
CA ASP A 272 19.86 6.37 11.02
C ASP A 272 18.82 7.42 11.40
N PRO A 273 18.32 7.39 12.66
CA PRO A 273 17.24 8.27 13.12
C PRO A 273 17.54 9.76 13.01
N GLU A 274 18.79 10.16 13.27
CA GLU A 274 19.18 11.57 13.16
C GLU A 274 19.18 12.03 11.71
N GLN A 275 19.70 11.21 10.80
CA GLN A 275 19.68 11.51 9.37
C GLN A 275 18.25 11.50 8.83
N ALA A 276 17.41 10.56 9.27
CA ALA A 276 15.99 10.49 8.92
C ALA A 276 15.24 11.78 9.32
N ALA A 277 15.45 12.25 10.55
CA ALA A 277 14.89 13.51 11.04
C ALA A 277 15.33 14.71 10.17
N ARG A 278 16.63 14.80 9.85
CA ARG A 278 17.13 15.87 8.94
C ARG A 278 16.51 15.80 7.56
N SER A 279 16.41 14.62 6.97
CA SER A 279 15.77 14.40 5.67
C SER A 279 14.30 14.77 5.72
N ARG A 280 13.59 14.37 6.78
CA ARG A 280 12.17 14.67 7.01
C ARG A 280 11.91 16.16 7.10
N VAL A 281 12.61 16.87 7.99
CA VAL A 281 12.47 18.31 8.16
C VAL A 281 12.70 19.05 6.84
N ARG A 282 13.81 18.74 6.15
CA ARG A 282 14.13 19.35 4.84
C ARG A 282 13.04 19.12 3.81
N THR A 283 12.53 17.90 3.70
CA THR A 283 11.51 17.54 2.72
C THR A 283 10.17 18.21 3.02
N LEU A 284 9.75 18.21 4.28
CA LEU A 284 8.51 18.86 4.71
C LEU A 284 8.58 20.38 4.54
N ASP A 285 9.75 20.98 4.78
CA ASP A 285 10.02 22.39 4.56
C ASP A 285 9.90 22.79 3.08
N MET A 286 10.49 21.99 2.20
CA MET A 286 10.38 22.13 0.75
C MET A 286 8.91 22.03 0.31
N LEU A 287 8.21 20.97 0.72
CA LEU A 287 6.79 20.77 0.37
C LEU A 287 5.90 21.93 0.82
N ALA A 288 6.13 22.46 2.03
CA ALA A 288 5.36 23.58 2.56
C ALA A 288 5.68 24.90 1.85
N THR A 289 6.94 25.12 1.46
CA THR A 289 7.40 26.33 0.78
C THR A 289 6.89 26.37 -0.66
N ASP A 290 7.09 25.28 -1.39
CA ASP A 290 6.76 25.17 -2.81
C ASP A 290 5.28 24.85 -3.05
N ARG A 291 4.54 24.56 -1.97
CA ARG A 291 3.13 24.14 -2.02
C ARG A 291 2.91 22.94 -2.95
N MET A 292 3.91 22.11 -3.07
CA MET A 292 3.87 20.92 -3.90
C MET A 292 2.85 19.91 -3.37
N ARG A 293 2.15 19.22 -4.26
CA ARG A 293 1.32 18.08 -3.90
C ARG A 293 2.22 16.94 -3.41
N VAL A 294 1.74 16.12 -2.50
CA VAL A 294 2.47 14.95 -1.99
C VAL A 294 1.59 13.72 -2.02
N VAL A 295 2.20 12.58 -2.33
CA VAL A 295 1.66 11.25 -2.06
C VAL A 295 2.48 10.65 -0.92
N GLY A 296 1.83 10.40 0.21
CA GLY A 296 2.42 9.75 1.38
C GLY A 296 2.08 8.27 1.38
N TYR A 297 3.10 7.41 1.36
CA TYR A 297 2.91 5.96 1.30
C TYR A 297 2.09 5.42 2.47
N HIS A 298 2.40 5.87 3.68
CA HIS A 298 1.76 5.44 4.92
C HIS A 298 0.64 6.35 5.42
N PHE A 299 0.28 7.35 4.65
CA PHE A 299 -0.77 8.30 5.03
C PHE A 299 -2.17 7.74 4.74
N PRO A 300 -3.22 8.27 5.42
CA PRO A 300 -4.59 7.83 5.16
C PRO A 300 -4.93 7.84 3.67
N PHE A 301 -5.45 6.73 3.18
CA PHE A 301 -5.76 6.53 1.77
C PHE A 301 -6.63 7.67 1.19
N PRO A 302 -6.31 8.19 0.00
CA PRO A 302 -5.26 7.78 -0.94
C PRO A 302 -3.90 8.42 -0.70
N GLY A 303 -3.64 9.04 0.43
CA GLY A 303 -2.36 9.64 0.80
C GLY A 303 -2.03 10.95 0.05
N ILE A 304 -2.97 11.48 -0.75
CA ILE A 304 -2.77 12.68 -1.56
C ILE A 304 -3.12 13.93 -0.75
N GLY A 305 -2.21 14.90 -0.73
CA GLY A 305 -2.44 16.13 -0.01
C GLY A 305 -1.33 17.15 -0.21
N ARG A 306 -1.24 18.06 0.74
CA ARG A 306 -0.21 19.11 0.81
C ARG A 306 0.32 19.21 2.23
N VAL A 307 1.51 19.77 2.35
CA VAL A 307 2.09 20.11 3.65
C VAL A 307 1.97 21.61 3.86
N SER A 308 1.54 22.01 5.03
CA SER A 308 1.55 23.43 5.45
C SER A 308 2.36 23.58 6.72
N ARG A 309 2.97 24.76 6.91
CA ARG A 309 3.63 25.10 8.19
C ARG A 309 2.59 25.33 9.28
N ASP A 310 2.92 24.91 10.50
CA ASP A 310 2.14 25.15 11.72
C ASP A 310 3.11 25.53 12.85
N GLY A 311 3.48 26.80 12.91
CA GLY A 311 4.57 27.28 13.76
C GLY A 311 5.93 26.69 13.31
N SER A 312 6.62 26.01 14.22
CA SER A 312 7.86 25.25 13.93
C SER A 312 7.60 23.84 13.39
N ALA A 313 6.35 23.40 13.45
CA ALA A 313 5.91 22.09 12.98
C ALA A 313 5.26 22.17 11.59
N PHE A 314 4.72 21.05 11.16
CA PHE A 314 3.97 20.92 9.90
C PHE A 314 2.59 20.30 10.14
N ARG A 315 1.75 20.41 9.14
CA ARG A 315 0.44 19.77 9.09
C ARG A 315 0.20 19.20 7.71
N TYR A 316 -0.20 17.94 7.66
CA TYR A 316 -0.73 17.34 6.44
C TYR A 316 -2.17 17.83 6.21
N VAL A 317 -2.43 18.31 4.99
CA VAL A 317 -3.75 18.76 4.54
C VAL A 317 -4.17 17.83 3.40
N PRO A 318 -5.05 16.85 3.67
CA PRO A 318 -5.52 15.95 2.63
C PRO A 318 -6.24 16.73 1.52
N GLU A 319 -6.07 16.27 0.28
CA GLU A 319 -6.79 16.81 -0.87
C GLU A 319 -8.25 16.35 -0.82
N ALA A 320 -9.17 17.23 -1.22
CA ALA A 320 -10.57 16.86 -1.35
C ALA A 320 -10.71 15.84 -2.49
N LEU A 321 -11.30 14.68 -2.19
CA LEU A 321 -11.52 13.66 -3.20
C LEU A 321 -12.71 14.05 -4.09
N HIS A 322 -12.51 13.93 -5.38
CA HIS A 322 -13.57 14.16 -6.38
C HIS A 322 -13.95 12.80 -7.00
N HIS A 323 -15.23 12.51 -7.01
CA HIS A 323 -15.77 11.40 -7.82
C HIS A 323 -15.95 11.91 -9.24
N GLY A 324 -15.23 11.31 -10.20
CA GLY A 324 -15.37 11.60 -11.62
C GLY A 324 -16.69 11.08 -12.21
#